data_113003b165880872f06b3783154fb7a4
#
_entry.id   113003b165880872f06b3783154fb7a4
#
_cell.length_a   1.000
_cell.length_b   1.000
_cell.length_c   1.000
_cell.angle_alpha   90.00
_cell.angle_beta   90.00
_cell.angle_gamma   90.00
#
_symmetry.space_group_name_H-M   'P 1'
#
loop_
_entity.id
_entity.type
_entity.pdbx_description
1 polymer ?
#
loop_
_entity_poly.entity_id
_entity_poly.type
_entity_poly.pdbx_seq_one_letter_code
_entity_poly.pdbx_strand_id
1 'polypeptide(L)'
;MCRFLAYRGAPIAMDKLLYQPRNSLVRQSFKAREREEPLNGDGFGIGWYQKEIDPKPAVFLSVQPAWNNLNLRSIAPKISSDCFLAHVRAATHGHVSETNSHPFHFGRFLFMHNGSIGGFRVIKRALRMRLSDSIYDWIRGETDSEHFFALFLERLNLKGEEITCESMAAALRGALSDLKELLNEHGITTPTFLNVVITDGDAILATRYATDPKLQPHTLYHSKGSKFECIEG
;
A
#
# COMPACT_ATOMS: atom_id res chain seq x y z
N MET A 1 4.67 10.62 -7.80
CA MET A 1 4.00 10.11 -6.57
C MET A 1 2.91 9.14 -6.94
N CYS A 2 2.88 7.99 -6.33
CA CYS A 2 1.92 6.92 -6.58
C CYS A 2 0.47 7.30 -6.27
N ARG A 3 -0.47 6.45 -6.68
CA ARG A 3 -1.88 6.51 -6.28
C ARG A 3 -2.30 5.12 -5.82
N PHE A 4 -3.19 5.07 -4.85
CA PHE A 4 -3.79 3.83 -4.41
C PHE A 4 -5.29 3.96 -4.14
N LEU A 5 -5.94 2.83 -4.14
CA LEU A 5 -7.33 2.66 -3.74
C LEU A 5 -7.42 1.45 -2.82
N ALA A 6 -8.18 1.58 -1.74
CA ALA A 6 -8.52 0.50 -0.85
C ALA A 6 -10.04 0.45 -0.71
N TYR A 7 -10.59 -0.74 -0.79
CA TYR A 7 -12.03 -1.00 -0.65
C TYR A 7 -12.29 -2.09 0.37
N ARG A 8 -13.31 -1.88 1.20
CA ARG A 8 -13.90 -2.88 2.09
C ARG A 8 -15.39 -2.62 2.18
N GLY A 9 -16.20 -3.61 1.82
CA GLY A 9 -17.65 -3.47 1.83
C GLY A 9 -18.39 -4.69 1.29
N ALA A 10 -19.62 -4.51 0.79
CA ALA A 10 -20.31 -5.58 0.07
C ALA A 10 -19.49 -5.98 -1.18
N PRO A 11 -19.50 -7.27 -1.58
CA PRO A 11 -18.77 -7.70 -2.78
C PRO A 11 -19.10 -6.86 -4.00
N ILE A 12 -18.06 -6.33 -4.65
CA ILE A 12 -18.17 -5.47 -5.84
C ILE A 12 -17.20 -5.93 -6.91
N ALA A 13 -17.60 -5.87 -8.18
CA ALA A 13 -16.68 -6.09 -9.29
C ALA A 13 -15.62 -4.97 -9.34
N MET A 14 -14.35 -5.34 -9.49
CA MET A 14 -13.23 -4.39 -9.38
C MET A 14 -13.30 -3.27 -10.41
N ASP A 15 -13.81 -3.53 -11.61
CA ASP A 15 -13.93 -2.53 -12.67
C ASP A 15 -14.78 -1.33 -12.25
N LYS A 16 -15.78 -1.53 -11.38
CA LYS A 16 -16.63 -0.45 -10.85
C LYS A 16 -15.83 0.63 -10.11
N LEU A 17 -14.69 0.29 -9.51
CA LEU A 17 -13.83 1.25 -8.82
C LEU A 17 -12.58 1.59 -9.64
N LEU A 18 -12.02 0.62 -10.39
CA LEU A 18 -10.77 0.82 -11.11
C LEU A 18 -10.95 1.58 -12.43
N TYR A 19 -12.11 1.45 -13.10
CA TYR A 19 -12.34 1.98 -14.45
C TYR A 19 -13.53 2.92 -14.57
N GLN A 20 -14.69 2.58 -13.96
CA GLN A 20 -15.94 3.27 -14.21
C GLN A 20 -15.99 4.72 -13.68
N PRO A 21 -15.44 5.06 -12.48
CA PRO A 21 -15.50 6.43 -12.00
C PRO A 21 -14.80 7.40 -12.92
N ARG A 22 -15.37 8.61 -13.09
CA ARG A 22 -14.76 9.69 -13.88
C ARG A 22 -13.33 10.04 -13.42
N ASN A 23 -13.00 9.82 -12.15
CA ASN A 23 -11.67 9.95 -11.57
C ASN A 23 -11.17 8.59 -11.05
N SER A 24 -11.35 7.52 -11.83
CA SER A 24 -10.92 6.16 -11.48
C SER A 24 -9.40 6.07 -11.30
N LEU A 25 -8.93 5.05 -10.56
CA LEU A 25 -7.51 4.83 -10.34
C LEU A 25 -6.73 4.68 -11.65
N VAL A 26 -7.27 3.91 -12.60
CA VAL A 26 -6.65 3.74 -13.93
C VAL A 26 -6.59 5.07 -14.67
N ARG A 27 -7.64 5.89 -14.61
CA ARG A 27 -7.61 7.22 -15.25
C ARG A 27 -6.61 8.16 -14.58
N GLN A 28 -6.50 8.12 -13.25
CA GLN A 28 -5.50 8.89 -12.51
C GLN A 28 -4.06 8.49 -12.85
N SER A 29 -3.83 7.25 -13.34
CA SER A 29 -2.49 6.80 -13.67
C SER A 29 -1.88 7.50 -14.88
N PHE A 30 -2.70 8.07 -15.78
CA PHE A 30 -2.23 8.83 -16.96
C PHE A 30 -2.75 10.27 -17.04
N LYS A 31 -3.73 10.64 -16.19
CA LYS A 31 -4.32 11.98 -16.13
C LYS A 31 -4.65 12.38 -14.71
N ALA A 32 -3.64 12.46 -13.86
CA ALA A 32 -3.80 12.91 -12.48
C ALA A 32 -4.13 14.42 -12.44
N ARG A 33 -5.15 14.81 -11.62
CA ARG A 33 -5.63 16.20 -11.54
C ARG A 33 -4.80 17.08 -10.61
N GLU A 34 -4.15 16.48 -9.61
CA GLU A 34 -3.49 17.20 -8.51
C GLU A 34 -1.97 17.27 -8.67
N ARG A 35 -1.42 17.15 -9.91
CA ARG A 35 0.03 17.11 -10.13
C ARG A 35 0.48 17.67 -11.46
N GLU A 36 1.71 18.24 -11.42
CA GLU A 36 2.44 18.69 -12.61
C GLU A 36 2.86 17.50 -13.50
N GLU A 37 3.31 16.39 -12.91
CA GLU A 37 3.63 15.15 -13.64
C GLU A 37 2.47 14.13 -13.52
N PRO A 38 1.62 14.02 -14.53
CA PRO A 38 0.38 13.25 -14.42
C PRO A 38 0.57 11.74 -14.53
N LEU A 39 1.75 11.24 -14.95
CA LEU A 39 1.94 9.83 -15.28
C LEU A 39 2.39 8.97 -14.09
N ASN A 40 1.73 7.83 -13.91
CA ASN A 40 2.11 6.74 -13.00
C ASN A 40 2.27 5.47 -13.84
N GLY A 41 3.34 5.43 -14.63
CA GLY A 41 3.58 4.44 -15.68
C GLY A 41 4.53 3.32 -15.31
N ASP A 42 5.08 3.32 -14.07
CA ASP A 42 6.12 2.38 -13.65
C ASP A 42 5.55 1.09 -13.03
N GLY A 43 4.37 0.70 -13.51
CA GLY A 43 3.67 -0.50 -13.10
C GLY A 43 2.45 -0.24 -12.21
N PHE A 44 1.76 -1.32 -11.94
CA PHE A 44 0.60 -1.35 -11.04
C PHE A 44 0.50 -2.70 -10.35
N GLY A 45 -0.35 -2.76 -9.33
CA GLY A 45 -0.76 -4.02 -8.75
C GLY A 45 -2.13 -3.92 -8.10
N ILE A 46 -2.75 -5.08 -8.02
CA ILE A 46 -3.99 -5.32 -7.29
C ILE A 46 -3.82 -6.50 -6.35
N GLY A 47 -4.44 -6.45 -5.18
CA GLY A 47 -4.51 -7.55 -4.24
C GLY A 47 -5.93 -7.66 -3.71
N TRP A 48 -6.49 -8.86 -3.64
CA TRP A 48 -7.89 -9.07 -3.23
C TRP A 48 -8.07 -10.36 -2.47
N TYR A 49 -9.18 -10.44 -1.75
CA TYR A 49 -9.55 -11.61 -0.97
C TYR A 49 -10.73 -12.34 -1.59
N GLN A 50 -10.66 -13.66 -1.52
CA GLN A 50 -11.77 -14.60 -1.74
C GLN A 50 -11.69 -15.67 -0.65
N LYS A 51 -12.13 -15.31 0.54
CA LYS A 51 -11.92 -16.08 1.77
C LYS A 51 -12.57 -17.46 1.74
N GLU A 52 -13.61 -17.64 0.94
CA GLU A 52 -14.26 -18.93 0.72
C GLU A 52 -13.33 -19.93 0.02
N ILE A 53 -12.30 -19.43 -0.68
CA ILE A 53 -11.30 -20.24 -1.41
C ILE A 53 -10.02 -20.32 -0.61
N ASP A 54 -9.46 -19.18 -0.20
CA ASP A 54 -8.21 -19.06 0.56
C ASP A 54 -8.25 -17.79 1.43
N PRO A 55 -7.92 -17.88 2.73
CA PRO A 55 -7.81 -16.70 3.60
C PRO A 55 -6.67 -15.76 3.19
N LYS A 56 -5.70 -16.22 2.39
CA LYS A 56 -4.64 -15.38 1.84
C LYS A 56 -5.14 -14.59 0.65
N PRO A 57 -4.65 -13.36 0.45
CA PRO A 57 -5.00 -12.58 -0.73
C PRO A 57 -4.37 -13.14 -2.00
N ALA A 58 -5.07 -13.05 -3.11
CA ALA A 58 -4.48 -13.12 -4.44
C ALA A 58 -3.84 -11.77 -4.78
N VAL A 59 -2.68 -11.79 -5.47
CA VAL A 59 -1.96 -10.59 -5.89
C VAL A 59 -1.60 -10.69 -7.36
N PHE A 60 -1.87 -9.63 -8.11
CA PHE A 60 -1.49 -9.47 -9.51
C PHE A 60 -0.67 -8.20 -9.66
N LEU A 61 0.59 -8.34 -10.05
CA LEU A 61 1.55 -7.26 -10.26
C LEU A 61 1.94 -7.19 -11.73
N SER A 62 2.23 -5.99 -12.20
CA SER A 62 2.75 -5.77 -13.55
C SER A 62 3.61 -4.53 -13.58
N VAL A 63 4.73 -4.59 -14.29
CA VAL A 63 5.59 -3.43 -14.59
C VAL A 63 5.05 -2.58 -15.74
N GLN A 64 4.04 -3.06 -16.46
CA GLN A 64 3.36 -2.28 -17.49
C GLN A 64 2.42 -1.24 -16.87
N PRO A 65 2.17 -0.11 -17.55
CA PRO A 65 1.17 0.86 -17.10
C PRO A 65 -0.24 0.26 -17.01
N ALA A 66 -0.99 0.61 -15.96
CA ALA A 66 -2.35 0.10 -15.74
C ALA A 66 -3.32 0.42 -16.88
N TRP A 67 -3.17 1.60 -17.52
CA TRP A 67 -4.06 2.03 -18.61
C TRP A 67 -3.87 1.24 -19.90
N ASN A 68 -2.72 0.59 -20.07
CA ASN A 68 -2.37 -0.17 -21.29
C ASN A 68 -2.37 -1.69 -21.05
N ASN A 69 -2.76 -2.15 -19.87
CA ASN A 69 -2.76 -3.57 -19.55
C ASN A 69 -4.08 -4.23 -19.92
N LEU A 70 -4.08 -4.99 -21.01
CA LEU A 70 -5.27 -5.70 -21.53
C LEU A 70 -5.72 -6.80 -20.58
N ASN A 71 -4.81 -7.45 -19.84
CA ASN A 71 -5.15 -8.48 -18.87
C ASN A 71 -5.95 -7.88 -17.71
N LEU A 72 -5.48 -6.77 -17.12
CA LEU A 72 -6.23 -6.06 -16.09
C LEU A 72 -7.63 -5.68 -16.57
N ARG A 73 -7.72 -5.12 -17.78
CA ARG A 73 -9.01 -4.73 -18.38
C ARG A 73 -9.97 -5.91 -18.58
N SER A 74 -9.42 -7.09 -18.88
CA SER A 74 -10.20 -8.31 -19.07
C SER A 74 -10.68 -8.91 -17.75
N ILE A 75 -9.83 -8.94 -16.73
CA ILE A 75 -10.13 -9.62 -15.46
C ILE A 75 -10.93 -8.75 -14.48
N ALA A 76 -10.72 -7.43 -14.46
CA ALA A 76 -11.36 -6.55 -13.48
C ALA A 76 -12.90 -6.64 -13.42
N PRO A 77 -13.65 -6.78 -14.54
CA PRO A 77 -15.10 -6.96 -14.48
C PRO A 77 -15.52 -8.38 -14.05
N LYS A 78 -14.60 -9.34 -13.95
CA LYS A 78 -14.87 -10.73 -13.59
C LYS A 78 -14.50 -11.06 -12.15
N ILE A 79 -13.71 -10.22 -11.49
CA ILE A 79 -13.31 -10.41 -10.09
C ILE A 79 -14.22 -9.56 -9.21
N SER A 80 -15.00 -10.23 -8.37
CA SER A 80 -15.81 -9.61 -7.32
C SER A 80 -15.18 -9.89 -5.96
N SER A 81 -14.99 -8.87 -5.14
CA SER A 81 -14.40 -9.00 -3.82
C SER A 81 -15.01 -8.00 -2.84
N ASP A 82 -15.07 -8.38 -1.58
CA ASP A 82 -15.49 -7.54 -0.46
C ASP A 82 -14.33 -6.71 0.13
N CYS A 83 -13.09 -7.11 -0.16
CA CYS A 83 -11.88 -6.38 0.25
C CYS A 83 -10.79 -6.48 -0.83
N PHE A 84 -10.37 -5.33 -1.36
CA PHE A 84 -9.23 -5.28 -2.27
C PHE A 84 -8.46 -3.97 -2.20
N LEU A 85 -7.20 -4.06 -2.54
CA LEU A 85 -6.25 -2.95 -2.68
C LEU A 85 -5.79 -2.84 -4.13
N ALA A 86 -5.58 -1.63 -4.61
CA ALA A 86 -5.02 -1.37 -5.94
C ALA A 86 -4.07 -0.18 -5.89
N HIS A 87 -2.98 -0.26 -6.64
CA HIS A 87 -1.92 0.74 -6.64
C HIS A 87 -1.40 0.98 -8.05
N VAL A 88 -1.13 2.24 -8.39
CA VAL A 88 -0.42 2.64 -9.61
C VAL A 88 0.86 3.37 -9.24
N ARG A 89 1.97 2.92 -9.82
CA ARG A 89 3.31 3.32 -9.41
C ARG A 89 3.85 4.47 -10.26
N ALA A 90 4.47 5.44 -9.57
CA ALA A 90 5.44 6.36 -10.13
C ALA A 90 6.72 6.18 -9.31
N ALA A 91 7.73 5.54 -9.89
CA ALA A 91 8.94 5.17 -9.18
C ALA A 91 9.77 6.42 -8.83
N THR A 92 9.99 6.63 -7.54
CA THR A 92 10.96 7.63 -7.03
C THR A 92 12.23 6.95 -6.55
N HIS A 93 12.13 5.70 -6.11
CA HIS A 93 13.23 4.88 -5.61
C HIS A 93 13.07 3.42 -6.05
N GLY A 94 14.21 2.74 -6.27
CA GLY A 94 14.26 1.34 -6.69
C GLY A 94 13.99 1.13 -8.19
N HIS A 95 14.46 0.01 -8.71
CA HIS A 95 14.22 -0.37 -10.10
C HIS A 95 12.74 -0.68 -10.35
N VAL A 96 12.30 -0.50 -11.60
CA VAL A 96 10.98 -0.93 -12.05
C VAL A 96 10.98 -2.46 -12.08
N SER A 97 10.33 -3.07 -11.11
CA SER A 97 10.20 -4.53 -10.97
C SER A 97 8.92 -4.86 -10.22
N GLU A 98 8.44 -6.09 -10.37
CA GLU A 98 7.28 -6.58 -9.62
C GLU A 98 7.58 -6.66 -8.12
N THR A 99 8.80 -7.02 -7.73
CA THR A 99 9.24 -7.06 -6.32
C THR A 99 9.22 -5.70 -5.63
N ASN A 100 9.24 -4.61 -6.38
CA ASN A 100 9.15 -3.24 -5.90
C ASN A 100 7.76 -2.62 -6.11
N SER A 101 6.76 -3.42 -6.50
CA SER A 101 5.40 -2.96 -6.79
C SER A 101 4.44 -3.31 -5.66
N HIS A 102 3.53 -2.38 -5.35
CA HIS A 102 2.45 -2.61 -4.39
C HIS A 102 1.26 -3.32 -5.03
N PRO A 103 0.43 -4.01 -4.24
CA PRO A 103 0.56 -4.21 -2.81
C PRO A 103 1.63 -5.26 -2.47
N PHE A 104 2.39 -5.02 -1.40
CA PHE A 104 3.17 -6.09 -0.76
C PHE A 104 2.25 -7.01 0.03
N HIS A 105 2.61 -8.28 0.17
CA HIS A 105 1.82 -9.24 0.94
C HIS A 105 2.68 -10.12 1.83
N PHE A 106 2.16 -10.45 3.00
CA PHE A 106 2.73 -11.42 3.93
C PHE A 106 1.60 -12.20 4.60
N GLY A 107 1.58 -13.52 4.43
CA GLY A 107 0.47 -14.33 4.93
C GLY A 107 -0.87 -13.79 4.43
N ARG A 108 -1.75 -13.39 5.36
CA ARG A 108 -3.04 -12.80 5.02
C ARG A 108 -3.04 -11.27 4.86
N PHE A 109 -1.90 -10.61 5.05
CA PHE A 109 -1.82 -9.15 4.99
C PHE A 109 -1.50 -8.62 3.61
N LEU A 110 -2.15 -7.51 3.26
CA LEU A 110 -1.78 -6.64 2.15
C LEU A 110 -1.36 -5.27 2.68
N PHE A 111 -0.36 -4.69 2.02
CA PHE A 111 0.21 -3.39 2.38
C PHE A 111 0.43 -2.51 1.16
N MET A 112 0.07 -1.24 1.28
CA MET A 112 0.42 -0.19 0.31
C MET A 112 0.96 1.05 1.02
N HIS A 113 1.87 1.75 0.34
CA HIS A 113 2.43 3.00 0.81
C HIS A 113 2.51 4.02 -0.34
N ASN A 114 2.10 5.23 -0.06
CA ASN A 114 2.33 6.40 -0.91
C ASN A 114 3.05 7.47 -0.09
N GLY A 115 4.30 7.66 -0.41
CA GLY A 115 5.20 8.55 0.33
C GLY A 115 6.67 8.19 0.12
N SER A 116 7.50 8.55 1.08
CA SER A 116 8.92 8.19 1.11
C SER A 116 9.47 8.30 2.53
N ILE A 117 10.41 7.46 2.87
CA ILE A 117 11.18 7.55 4.11
C ILE A 117 12.43 8.38 3.85
N GLY A 118 12.51 9.57 4.48
CA GLY A 118 13.67 10.43 4.39
C GLY A 118 14.94 9.70 4.86
N GLY A 119 16.04 9.83 4.10
CA GLY A 119 17.31 9.19 4.46
C GLY A 119 17.29 7.65 4.47
N PHE A 120 16.29 7.01 3.85
CA PHE A 120 16.13 5.55 3.87
C PHE A 120 17.43 4.78 3.56
N ARG A 121 18.21 5.23 2.58
CA ARG A 121 19.48 4.56 2.22
C ARG A 121 20.47 4.50 3.39
N VAL A 122 20.48 5.50 4.25
CA VAL A 122 21.36 5.57 5.43
C VAL A 122 20.92 4.57 6.50
N ILE A 123 19.62 4.53 6.78
CA ILE A 123 19.06 3.69 7.86
C ILE A 123 18.74 2.25 7.43
N LYS A 124 18.76 1.93 6.14
CA LYS A 124 18.32 0.63 5.60
C LYS A 124 18.99 -0.56 6.29
N ARG A 125 20.31 -0.50 6.52
CA ARG A 125 21.04 -1.57 7.21
C ARG A 125 20.61 -1.69 8.67
N ALA A 126 20.54 -0.58 9.39
CA ALA A 126 20.14 -0.56 10.80
C ALA A 126 18.70 -1.03 10.98
N LEU A 127 17.80 -0.65 10.07
CA LEU A 127 16.42 -1.14 10.03
C LEU A 127 16.39 -2.67 9.89
N ARG A 128 17.11 -3.24 8.92
CA ARG A 128 17.17 -4.69 8.73
C ARG A 128 17.72 -5.43 9.93
N MET A 129 18.67 -4.86 10.66
CA MET A 129 19.23 -5.46 11.88
C MET A 129 18.23 -5.53 13.05
N ARG A 130 17.10 -4.84 12.99
CA ARG A 130 16.01 -4.91 13.98
C ARG A 130 14.97 -5.99 13.67
N LEU A 131 15.10 -6.68 12.54
CA LEU A 131 14.15 -7.71 12.09
C LEU A 131 14.60 -9.09 12.54
N SER A 132 13.63 -9.96 12.86
CA SER A 132 13.87 -11.40 13.00
C SER A 132 14.26 -12.01 11.65
N ASP A 133 14.96 -13.14 11.69
CA ASP A 133 15.44 -13.83 10.48
C ASP A 133 14.32 -14.09 9.48
N SER A 134 13.14 -14.53 9.96
CA SER A 134 12.00 -14.84 9.10
C SER A 134 11.44 -13.62 8.36
N ILE A 135 11.43 -12.46 9.00
CA ILE A 135 10.98 -11.20 8.37
C ILE A 135 12.09 -10.61 7.49
N TYR A 136 13.33 -10.73 7.91
CA TYR A 136 14.49 -10.33 7.12
C TYR A 136 14.54 -11.09 5.78
N ASP A 137 14.38 -12.41 5.80
CA ASP A 137 14.41 -13.27 4.61
C ASP A 137 13.20 -13.10 3.69
N TRP A 138 12.09 -12.56 4.23
CA TRP A 138 10.92 -12.24 3.44
C TRP A 138 11.14 -11.05 2.50
N ILE A 139 11.99 -10.08 2.86
CA ILE A 139 12.26 -8.88 2.06
C ILE A 139 12.97 -9.27 0.76
N ARG A 140 12.34 -9.00 -0.38
CA ARG A 140 12.87 -9.32 -1.72
C ARG A 140 13.24 -8.09 -2.55
N GLY A 141 12.61 -6.97 -2.25
CA GLY A 141 12.81 -5.72 -2.98
C GLY A 141 13.76 -4.75 -2.28
N GLU A 142 13.74 -3.53 -2.77
CA GLU A 142 14.67 -2.48 -2.34
C GLU A 142 13.96 -1.26 -1.77
N THR A 143 12.61 -1.23 -1.79
CA THR A 143 11.85 -0.04 -1.44
C THR A 143 11.80 0.19 0.06
N ASP A 144 11.73 1.45 0.44
CA ASP A 144 11.41 1.90 1.80
C ASP A 144 10.05 1.37 2.28
N SER A 145 9.11 1.24 1.37
CA SER A 145 7.75 0.73 1.61
C SER A 145 7.77 -0.71 2.12
N GLU A 146 8.50 -1.61 1.44
CA GLU A 146 8.62 -3.01 1.86
C GLU A 146 9.31 -3.13 3.22
N HIS A 147 10.34 -2.33 3.46
CA HIS A 147 11.05 -2.31 4.74
C HIS A 147 10.20 -1.76 5.88
N PHE A 148 9.35 -0.77 5.63
CA PHE A 148 8.40 -0.30 6.63
C PHE A 148 7.33 -1.35 6.94
N PHE A 149 6.87 -2.08 5.93
CA PHE A 149 5.97 -3.21 6.14
C PHE A 149 6.65 -4.31 6.97
N ALA A 150 7.92 -4.59 6.76
CA ALA A 150 8.69 -5.52 7.57
C ALA A 150 8.75 -5.09 9.05
N LEU A 151 8.97 -3.79 9.36
CA LEU A 151 8.88 -3.28 10.73
C LEU A 151 7.49 -3.50 11.35
N PHE A 152 6.43 -3.27 10.58
CA PHE A 152 5.06 -3.54 11.05
C PHE A 152 4.86 -5.03 11.38
N LEU A 153 5.31 -5.93 10.50
CA LEU A 153 5.20 -7.38 10.71
C LEU A 153 5.98 -7.85 11.94
N GLU A 154 7.16 -7.29 12.18
CA GLU A 154 7.97 -7.55 13.37
C GLU A 154 7.22 -7.17 14.66
N ARG A 155 6.53 -6.02 14.64
CA ARG A 155 5.74 -5.52 15.77
C ARG A 155 4.41 -6.24 15.97
N LEU A 156 3.90 -6.89 14.92
CA LEU A 156 2.59 -7.55 14.97
C LEU A 156 2.58 -8.83 15.82
N ASN A 157 3.74 -9.39 16.18
CA ASN A 157 3.88 -10.63 16.94
C ASN A 157 2.99 -11.76 16.42
N LEU A 158 3.37 -12.33 15.27
CA LEU A 158 2.59 -13.35 14.55
C LEU A 158 2.52 -14.72 15.27
N LYS A 159 3.10 -14.83 16.47
CA LYS A 159 3.18 -16.07 17.24
C LYS A 159 2.05 -16.16 18.27
N GLY A 160 0.93 -16.75 17.89
CA GLY A 160 -0.01 -17.37 18.85
C GLY A 160 -1.15 -16.52 19.38
N GLU A 161 -1.26 -15.24 19.07
CA GLU A 161 -2.39 -14.39 19.48
C GLU A 161 -3.36 -14.15 18.31
N GLU A 162 -4.63 -13.99 18.62
CA GLU A 162 -5.62 -13.55 17.64
C GLU A 162 -5.29 -12.12 17.17
N ILE A 163 -5.16 -11.96 15.86
CA ILE A 163 -4.85 -10.66 15.28
C ILE A 163 -6.15 -9.87 15.14
N THR A 164 -6.25 -8.80 15.90
CA THR A 164 -7.38 -7.87 15.90
C THR A 164 -7.00 -6.54 15.24
N CYS A 165 -8.02 -5.72 14.95
CA CYS A 165 -7.80 -4.35 14.45
C CYS A 165 -6.95 -3.52 15.45
N GLU A 166 -7.15 -3.72 16.76
CA GLU A 166 -6.41 -3.05 17.82
C GLU A 166 -4.94 -3.48 17.86
N SER A 167 -4.65 -4.78 17.73
CA SER A 167 -3.28 -5.29 17.67
C SER A 167 -2.54 -4.82 16.41
N MET A 168 -3.22 -4.77 15.26
CA MET A 168 -2.69 -4.19 14.04
C MET A 168 -2.39 -2.69 14.20
N ALA A 169 -3.29 -1.93 14.83
CA ALA A 169 -3.09 -0.51 15.09
C ALA A 169 -1.93 -0.26 16.09
N ALA A 170 -1.78 -1.12 17.10
CA ALA A 170 -0.66 -1.07 18.03
C ALA A 170 0.67 -1.37 17.33
N ALA A 171 0.72 -2.41 16.49
CA ALA A 171 1.89 -2.76 15.69
C ALA A 171 2.30 -1.62 14.74
N LEU A 172 1.34 -0.97 14.09
CA LEU A 172 1.61 0.16 13.21
C LEU A 172 2.18 1.36 13.98
N ARG A 173 1.63 1.68 15.16
CA ARG A 173 2.23 2.71 16.04
C ARG A 173 3.64 2.34 16.50
N GLY A 174 3.89 1.08 16.82
CA GLY A 174 5.21 0.57 17.17
C GLY A 174 6.21 0.73 16.02
N ALA A 175 5.83 0.34 14.80
CA ALA A 175 6.66 0.51 13.61
C ALA A 175 6.99 1.98 13.31
N LEU A 176 6.02 2.89 13.48
CA LEU A 176 6.26 4.34 13.37
C LEU A 176 7.23 4.85 14.43
N SER A 177 7.14 4.35 15.67
CA SER A 177 8.06 4.70 16.75
C SER A 177 9.48 4.23 16.47
N ASP A 178 9.64 2.98 16.02
CA ASP A 178 10.94 2.41 15.65
C ASP A 178 11.60 3.16 14.50
N LEU A 179 10.80 3.50 13.49
CA LEU A 179 11.30 4.29 12.38
C LEU A 179 11.76 5.66 12.84
N LYS A 180 10.99 6.34 13.68
CA LYS A 180 11.35 7.66 14.22
C LYS A 180 12.64 7.60 15.05
N GLU A 181 12.79 6.55 15.87
CA GLU A 181 14.01 6.31 16.64
C GLU A 181 15.22 6.13 15.72
N LEU A 182 15.12 5.27 14.69
CA LEU A 182 16.17 5.06 13.68
C LEU A 182 16.58 6.34 12.97
N LEU A 183 15.60 7.15 12.57
CA LEU A 183 15.87 8.44 11.91
C LEU A 183 16.64 9.39 12.86
N ASN A 184 16.26 9.45 14.11
CA ASN A 184 16.91 10.27 15.14
C ASN A 184 18.35 9.78 15.43
N GLU A 185 18.54 8.48 15.64
CA GLU A 185 19.86 7.86 15.89
C GLU A 185 20.87 8.15 14.78
N HIS A 186 20.39 8.28 13.55
CA HIS A 186 21.23 8.55 12.37
C HIS A 186 21.24 10.02 11.96
N GLY A 187 20.66 10.91 12.75
CA GLY A 187 20.64 12.35 12.48
C GLY A 187 19.89 12.74 11.20
N ILE A 188 18.90 11.94 10.80
CA ILE A 188 18.13 12.20 9.57
C ILE A 188 17.09 13.28 9.84
N THR A 189 17.23 14.40 9.13
CA THR A 189 16.31 15.56 9.19
C THR A 189 15.39 15.63 7.97
N THR A 190 15.68 14.85 6.92
CA THR A 190 14.82 14.80 5.73
C THR A 190 13.44 14.27 6.11
N PRO A 191 12.35 14.98 5.75
CA PRO A 191 11.01 14.55 6.12
C PRO A 191 10.63 13.17 5.56
N THR A 192 9.87 12.44 6.35
CA THR A 192 9.25 11.17 5.98
C THR A 192 7.74 11.37 5.84
N PHE A 193 7.16 10.86 4.77
CA PHE A 193 5.74 10.87 4.49
C PHE A 193 5.21 9.44 4.37
N LEU A 194 4.18 9.10 5.14
CA LEU A 194 3.63 7.74 5.21
C LEU A 194 2.09 7.77 5.11
N ASN A 195 1.59 7.81 3.89
CA ASN A 195 0.22 7.39 3.63
C ASN A 195 0.24 5.87 3.41
N VAL A 196 -0.10 5.13 4.44
CA VAL A 196 -0.05 3.66 4.47
C VAL A 196 -1.45 3.11 4.54
N VAL A 197 -1.69 2.01 3.85
CA VAL A 197 -2.87 1.18 3.99
C VAL A 197 -2.43 -0.26 4.25
N ILE A 198 -3.00 -0.85 5.30
CA ILE A 198 -2.79 -2.25 5.69
C ILE A 198 -4.16 -2.90 5.85
N THR A 199 -4.30 -4.12 5.37
CA THR A 199 -5.49 -4.94 5.60
C THR A 199 -5.13 -6.40 5.79
N ASP A 200 -5.94 -7.10 6.57
CA ASP A 200 -5.93 -8.56 6.72
C ASP A 200 -7.13 -9.22 6.03
N GLY A 201 -7.88 -8.41 5.25
CA GLY A 201 -9.12 -8.80 4.58
C GLY A 201 -10.39 -8.56 5.41
N ASP A 202 -10.28 -8.31 6.73
CA ASP A 202 -11.41 -8.03 7.63
C ASP A 202 -11.46 -6.58 8.07
N ALA A 203 -10.30 -5.98 8.29
CA ALA A 203 -10.16 -4.58 8.67
C ALA A 203 -9.20 -3.86 7.72
N ILE A 204 -9.41 -2.56 7.54
CA ILE A 204 -8.47 -1.67 6.87
C ILE A 204 -7.98 -0.64 7.87
N LEU A 205 -6.66 -0.56 8.03
CA LEU A 205 -5.98 0.56 8.69
C LEU A 205 -5.41 1.50 7.65
N ALA A 206 -5.58 2.79 7.84
CA ALA A 206 -4.98 3.80 6.98
C ALA A 206 -4.31 4.89 7.83
N THR A 207 -3.15 5.37 7.38
CA THR A 207 -2.48 6.51 8.00
C THR A 207 -2.28 7.63 7.00
N ARG A 208 -2.30 8.86 7.51
CA ARG A 208 -1.86 10.07 6.85
C ARG A 208 -0.86 10.75 7.78
N TYR A 209 0.44 10.58 7.51
CA TYR A 209 1.49 10.93 8.47
C TYR A 209 2.67 11.64 7.80
N ALA A 210 3.25 12.61 8.50
CA ALA A 210 4.55 13.22 8.22
C ALA A 210 5.35 13.34 9.51
N THR A 211 6.67 13.14 9.46
CA THR A 211 7.54 13.28 10.64
C THR A 211 7.68 14.71 11.12
N ASP A 212 7.66 15.68 10.21
CA ASP A 212 7.67 17.10 10.54
C ASP A 212 6.21 17.61 10.67
N PRO A 213 5.78 18.05 11.87
CA PRO A 213 4.42 18.52 12.08
C PRO A 213 4.12 19.84 11.35
N LYS A 214 5.13 20.55 10.85
CA LYS A 214 4.97 21.78 10.05
C LYS A 214 4.63 21.46 8.59
N LEU A 215 4.89 20.25 8.14
CA LEU A 215 4.60 19.81 6.78
C LEU A 215 3.22 19.14 6.71
N GLN A 216 2.49 19.45 5.65
CA GLN A 216 1.24 18.75 5.41
C GLN A 216 1.54 17.37 4.79
N PRO A 217 1.06 16.26 5.37
CA PRO A 217 1.10 14.95 4.74
C PRO A 217 0.35 14.97 3.41
N HIS A 218 0.74 14.08 2.50
CA HIS A 218 0.04 13.92 1.21
C HIS A 218 -1.45 13.64 1.42
N THR A 219 -2.26 14.05 0.44
CA THR A 219 -3.71 13.88 0.52
C THR A 219 -4.11 12.40 0.63
N LEU A 220 -5.06 12.14 1.51
CA LEU A 220 -5.72 10.85 1.67
C LEU A 220 -7.21 11.10 1.86
N TYR A 221 -8.01 10.59 0.95
CA TYR A 221 -9.47 10.69 1.01
C TYR A 221 -10.06 9.38 1.49
N HIS A 222 -11.11 9.44 2.28
CA HIS A 222 -11.90 8.29 2.60
C HIS A 222 -13.38 8.62 2.51
N SER A 223 -14.19 7.65 2.17
CA SER A 223 -15.64 7.74 2.26
C SER A 223 -16.20 6.50 2.94
N LYS A 224 -17.32 6.69 3.64
CA LYS A 224 -18.08 5.63 4.28
C LYS A 224 -19.54 5.76 3.86
N GLY A 225 -20.15 4.66 3.45
CA GLY A 225 -21.54 4.64 3.02
C GLY A 225 -22.07 3.21 2.90
N SER A 226 -23.36 3.08 2.68
CA SER A 226 -24.05 1.78 2.51
C SER A 226 -24.02 1.28 1.07
N LYS A 227 -23.70 2.14 0.09
CA LYS A 227 -23.74 1.81 -1.34
C LYS A 227 -22.69 2.62 -2.10
N PHE A 228 -22.07 2.01 -3.08
CA PHE A 228 -21.24 2.70 -4.06
C PHE A 228 -21.99 2.79 -5.39
N GLU A 229 -22.14 4.00 -5.89
CA GLU A 229 -22.74 4.27 -7.20
C GLU A 229 -21.86 5.25 -7.99
N CYS A 230 -21.62 4.94 -9.27
CA CYS A 230 -21.10 5.91 -10.22
C CYS A 230 -22.29 6.71 -10.78
N ILE A 231 -22.43 7.95 -10.38
CA ILE A 231 -23.36 8.86 -11.01
C ILE A 231 -22.65 9.43 -12.23
N GLU A 232 -23.24 9.23 -13.41
CA GLU A 232 -22.79 9.92 -14.63
C GLU A 232 -23.02 11.42 -14.44
N GLY A 233 -21.94 12.17 -14.40
CA GLY A 233 -21.93 13.62 -14.25
C GLY A 233 -20.76 14.23 -14.99
#